data_283bedba51d6654edb3b29f1c752b453
#
_entry.id   283bedba51d6654edb3b29f1c752b453
#
_cell.length_a   1.000
_cell.length_b   1.000
_cell.length_c   1.000
_cell.angle_alpha   90.00
_cell.angle_beta   90.00
_cell.angle_gamma   90.00
#
_symmetry.space_group_name_H-M   'P 1'
#
loop_
_entity.id
_entity.type
_entity.pdbx_description
1 polymer ?
#
loop_
_entity_poly.entity_id
_entity_poly.type
_entity_poly.pdbx_seq_one_letter_code
_entity_poly.pdbx_strand_id
1 'polypeptide(L)'
;GLVRGDVLLTNDASVSARANGTLGTVNPFFSNLAVAGSNININANNLNVLNSGEKSNTGFAAIDNGLEQNSGVKTQPGGNINVNATGLVNLDNANIKNTLRPGAEGKIGDVNIQANSLNLSNGSLISTIIAGTGSGGNIGITTTGDLSISGTNDLSRLNNNTTALSSIITDTRGQGNAGKISIDTQNL
;
A
#
# COMPACT_ATOMS: atom_id res chain seq x y z
N GLY A 1 -24.44 7.98 -16.31
CA GLY A 1 -23.75 7.16 -15.31
C GLY A 1 -22.30 7.02 -15.69
N LEU A 2 -21.38 7.14 -14.73
CA LEU A 2 -19.97 6.81 -14.94
C LEU A 2 -19.87 5.29 -15.24
N VAL A 3 -19.44 4.96 -16.45
CA VAL A 3 -19.09 3.58 -16.78
C VAL A 3 -17.71 3.32 -16.16
N ARG A 4 -17.65 2.43 -15.18
CA ARG A 4 -16.39 1.97 -14.58
C ARG A 4 -15.94 0.73 -15.35
N GLY A 5 -14.69 0.71 -15.77
CA GLY A 5 -14.04 -0.47 -16.33
C GLY A 5 -13.30 -1.28 -15.26
N ASP A 6 -12.77 -2.42 -15.66
CA ASP A 6 -11.87 -3.19 -14.83
C ASP A 6 -10.46 -2.60 -14.89
N VAL A 7 -9.73 -2.70 -13.76
CA VAL A 7 -8.31 -2.36 -13.66
C VAL A 7 -7.52 -3.64 -13.48
N LEU A 8 -6.55 -3.87 -14.35
CA LEU A 8 -5.67 -5.01 -14.32
C LEU A 8 -4.21 -4.54 -14.24
N LEU A 9 -3.52 -4.91 -13.18
CA LEU A 9 -2.07 -4.75 -13.01
C LEU A 9 -1.42 -6.12 -12.96
N THR A 10 -0.49 -6.40 -13.86
CA THR A 10 0.20 -7.70 -13.95
C THR A 10 1.70 -7.54 -14.05
N ASN A 11 2.44 -8.55 -13.60
CA ASN A 11 3.87 -8.70 -13.89
C ASN A 11 4.69 -7.46 -13.54
N ASP A 12 4.91 -7.20 -12.26
CA ASP A 12 5.68 -6.05 -11.74
C ASP A 12 5.09 -4.66 -12.05
N ALA A 13 3.88 -4.58 -12.59
CA ALA A 13 3.21 -3.30 -12.80
C ALA A 13 2.97 -2.61 -11.45
N SER A 14 3.21 -1.31 -11.38
CA SER A 14 2.97 -0.54 -10.17
C SER A 14 2.20 0.74 -10.41
N VAL A 15 1.35 1.11 -9.45
CA VAL A 15 0.82 2.46 -9.28
C VAL A 15 1.48 3.06 -8.06
N SER A 16 2.19 4.16 -8.23
CA SER A 16 2.98 4.76 -7.15
C SER A 16 2.75 6.27 -7.06
N ALA A 17 2.59 6.76 -5.84
CA ALA A 17 2.54 8.19 -5.52
C ALA A 17 3.39 8.46 -4.27
N ARG A 18 4.70 8.46 -4.44
CA ARG A 18 5.65 8.67 -3.35
C ARG A 18 6.03 10.13 -3.24
N ALA A 19 6.00 10.68 -2.04
CA ALA A 19 6.65 11.96 -1.77
C ALA A 19 8.17 11.73 -1.68
N ASN A 20 8.86 12.02 -2.78
CA ASN A 20 10.32 11.96 -2.87
C ASN A 20 10.85 13.40 -2.92
N GLY A 21 11.22 13.92 -1.77
CA GLY A 21 11.87 15.22 -1.66
C GLY A 21 13.37 15.10 -1.72
N THR A 22 13.95 14.87 -2.87
CA THR A 22 15.35 15.28 -3.05
C THR A 22 15.35 16.81 -3.22
N LEU A 23 15.44 17.52 -2.14
CA LEU A 23 15.89 18.91 -2.18
C LEU A 23 17.35 18.87 -2.64
N GLY A 24 17.57 19.00 -3.96
CA GLY A 24 18.85 19.47 -4.46
C GLY A 24 19.20 20.75 -3.69
N THR A 25 20.48 20.93 -3.33
CA THR A 25 21.07 22.04 -2.58
C THR A 25 20.09 23.15 -2.22
N VAL A 26 19.60 23.11 -0.98
CA VAL A 26 18.54 23.95 -0.48
C VAL A 26 18.94 25.42 -0.63
N ASN A 27 18.31 26.14 -1.54
CA ASN A 27 18.27 27.58 -1.44
C ASN A 27 17.53 27.90 -0.14
N PRO A 28 18.15 28.60 0.82
CA PRO A 28 17.58 28.85 2.15
C PRO A 28 16.20 29.52 2.14
N PHE A 29 15.78 30.08 1.01
CA PHE A 29 14.45 30.65 0.82
C PHE A 29 13.32 29.60 0.66
N PHE A 30 13.62 28.31 0.42
CA PHE A 30 12.62 27.24 0.23
C PHE A 30 12.61 26.19 1.34
N SER A 31 13.20 26.47 2.49
CA SER A 31 13.27 25.54 3.62
C SER A 31 11.91 25.10 4.21
N ASN A 32 10.81 25.67 3.74
CA ASN A 32 9.44 25.36 4.19
C ASN A 32 8.52 24.83 3.07
N LEU A 33 9.06 24.39 1.94
CA LEU A 33 8.22 23.77 0.91
C LEU A 33 7.87 22.32 1.37
N ALA A 34 6.79 22.19 2.10
CA ALA A 34 6.24 20.90 2.47
C ALA A 34 5.59 20.26 1.23
N VAL A 35 6.17 19.19 0.71
CA VAL A 35 5.53 18.39 -0.33
C VAL A 35 4.59 17.39 0.35
N ALA A 36 3.29 17.65 0.31
CA ALA A 36 2.30 16.68 0.77
C ALA A 36 2.28 15.47 -0.17
N GLY A 37 2.15 14.27 0.39
CA GLY A 37 1.97 13.05 -0.39
C GLY A 37 0.66 13.10 -1.19
N SER A 38 0.70 12.69 -2.45
CA SER A 38 -0.50 12.62 -3.28
C SER A 38 -1.31 11.35 -2.99
N ASN A 39 -2.64 11.45 -3.06
CA ASN A 39 -3.49 10.28 -2.92
C ASN A 39 -3.45 9.41 -4.19
N ILE A 40 -3.57 8.10 -4.00
CA ILE A 40 -3.90 7.15 -5.05
C ILE A 40 -5.38 6.84 -4.93
N ASN A 41 -6.17 7.16 -5.97
CA ASN A 41 -7.60 6.87 -6.00
C ASN A 41 -7.90 5.95 -7.18
N ILE A 42 -8.39 4.75 -6.89
CA ILE A 42 -8.78 3.74 -7.89
C ILE A 42 -10.28 3.52 -7.78
N ASN A 43 -11.00 3.79 -8.89
CA ASN A 43 -12.41 3.51 -9.03
C ASN A 43 -12.61 2.54 -10.19
N ALA A 44 -13.09 1.34 -9.91
CA ALA A 44 -13.19 0.27 -10.89
C ALA A 44 -14.47 -0.57 -10.70
N ASN A 45 -14.81 -1.42 -11.68
CA ASN A 45 -15.71 -2.54 -11.45
C ASN A 45 -14.96 -3.60 -10.66
N ASN A 46 -13.88 -4.13 -11.23
CA ASN A 46 -12.96 -5.04 -10.56
C ASN A 46 -11.56 -4.48 -10.58
N LEU A 47 -10.80 -4.73 -9.53
CA LEU A 47 -9.37 -4.46 -9.45
C LEU A 47 -8.64 -5.78 -9.30
N ASN A 48 -7.82 -6.12 -10.30
CA ASN A 48 -6.94 -7.29 -10.25
C ASN A 48 -5.49 -6.83 -10.22
N VAL A 49 -4.77 -7.19 -9.17
CA VAL A 49 -3.34 -6.97 -9.03
C VAL A 49 -2.70 -8.36 -8.92
N LEU A 50 -2.10 -8.80 -10.01
CA LEU A 50 -1.70 -10.18 -10.20
C LEU A 50 -0.21 -10.24 -10.54
N ASN A 51 0.55 -11.00 -9.79
CA ASN A 51 1.92 -11.33 -10.15
C ASN A 51 1.99 -12.81 -10.55
N SER A 52 1.66 -13.09 -11.80
CA SER A 52 1.58 -14.46 -12.32
C SER A 52 2.94 -15.11 -12.45
N GLY A 53 3.39 -15.78 -11.41
CA GLY A 53 4.24 -16.98 -11.47
C GLY A 53 5.66 -16.88 -12.01
N GLU A 54 5.98 -15.94 -12.85
CA GLU A 54 7.35 -15.70 -13.25
C GLU A 54 8.00 -14.84 -12.15
N LYS A 55 8.93 -15.43 -11.49
CA LYS A 55 9.64 -14.89 -10.34
C LYS A 55 10.52 -13.74 -10.79
N SER A 56 9.93 -12.55 -10.82
CA SER A 56 10.71 -11.35 -10.98
C SER A 56 11.64 -11.17 -9.79
N ASN A 57 12.91 -11.03 -10.07
CA ASN A 57 13.93 -10.71 -9.07
C ASN A 57 13.79 -9.25 -8.55
N THR A 58 12.81 -8.50 -9.01
CA THR A 58 12.76 -7.04 -8.80
C THR A 58 11.52 -6.53 -8.10
N GLY A 59 10.46 -7.31 -7.92
CA GLY A 59 9.30 -6.79 -7.19
C GLY A 59 8.00 -7.56 -7.37
N PHE A 60 7.02 -7.16 -6.59
CA PHE A 60 5.64 -7.61 -6.65
C PHE A 60 4.82 -6.57 -7.41
N ALA A 61 3.81 -6.98 -8.14
CA ALA A 61 2.79 -6.06 -8.60
C ALA A 61 2.26 -5.28 -7.37
N ALA A 62 2.26 -3.96 -7.44
CA ALA A 62 2.02 -3.16 -6.24
C ALA A 62 1.25 -1.87 -6.51
N ILE A 63 0.41 -1.51 -5.53
CA ILE A 63 -0.07 -0.15 -5.31
C ILE A 63 0.70 0.37 -4.10
N ASP A 64 1.60 1.33 -4.32
CA ASP A 64 2.58 1.76 -3.32
C ASP A 64 2.56 3.28 -3.15
N ASN A 65 2.28 3.70 -1.95
CA ASN A 65 2.39 5.09 -1.53
C ASN A 65 3.38 5.20 -0.37
N GLY A 66 3.82 6.40 -0.04
CA GLY A 66 4.64 6.57 1.15
C GLY A 66 5.51 7.81 1.14
N LEU A 67 6.23 7.96 2.24
CA LEU A 67 7.21 9.03 2.44
C LEU A 67 8.61 8.45 2.37
N GLU A 68 9.40 8.99 1.44
CA GLU A 68 10.81 8.62 1.26
C GLU A 68 11.73 9.40 2.22
N GLN A 69 12.91 8.88 2.45
CA GLN A 69 13.95 9.57 3.19
C GLN A 69 14.23 10.96 2.59
N ASN A 70 14.46 11.95 3.44
CA ASN A 70 14.72 13.33 3.05
C ASN A 70 13.57 14.04 2.30
N SER A 71 12.33 13.55 2.45
CA SER A 71 11.18 14.21 1.84
C SER A 71 10.96 15.66 2.31
N GLY A 72 11.71 16.13 3.31
CA GLY A 72 11.55 17.48 3.90
C GLY A 72 10.21 17.67 4.63
N VAL A 73 9.39 16.62 4.68
CA VAL A 73 8.01 16.67 5.14
C VAL A 73 7.95 16.20 6.58
N LYS A 74 8.25 17.10 7.52
CA LYS A 74 8.12 16.80 8.94
C LYS A 74 6.67 16.92 9.47
N THR A 75 5.80 17.61 8.75
CA THR A 75 4.50 18.04 9.28
C THR A 75 3.29 17.73 8.40
N GLN A 76 3.47 17.33 7.14
CA GLN A 76 2.35 17.03 6.25
C GLN A 76 2.06 15.53 6.21
N PRO A 77 0.79 15.13 6.21
CA PRO A 77 0.43 13.72 6.06
C PRO A 77 0.82 13.22 4.67
N GLY A 78 1.29 11.98 4.61
CA GLY A 78 1.40 11.22 3.36
C GLY A 78 0.03 11.02 2.71
N GLY A 79 0.00 10.75 1.42
CA GLY A 79 -1.24 10.50 0.70
C GLY A 79 -1.91 9.18 1.07
N ASN A 80 -3.22 9.13 0.93
CA ASN A 80 -4.01 7.92 1.14
C ASN A 80 -3.99 7.03 -0.12
N ILE A 81 -4.24 5.74 0.09
CA ILE A 81 -4.64 4.82 -0.97
C ILE A 81 -6.12 4.54 -0.79
N ASN A 82 -6.93 4.91 -1.78
CA ASN A 82 -8.36 4.68 -1.77
C ASN A 82 -8.74 3.80 -2.97
N VAL A 83 -9.25 2.62 -2.68
CA VAL A 83 -9.77 1.66 -3.67
C VAL A 83 -11.27 1.56 -3.49
N ASN A 84 -12.02 1.80 -4.56
CA ASN A 84 -13.47 1.70 -4.59
C ASN A 84 -13.89 0.85 -5.80
N ALA A 85 -14.15 -0.42 -5.55
CA ALA A 85 -14.59 -1.37 -6.55
C ALA A 85 -16.06 -1.77 -6.31
N THR A 86 -16.86 -1.85 -7.37
CA THR A 86 -18.23 -2.35 -7.25
C THR A 86 -18.31 -3.87 -7.22
N GLY A 87 -17.25 -4.54 -7.67
CA GLY A 87 -17.09 -5.98 -7.70
C GLY A 87 -15.92 -6.46 -6.84
N LEU A 88 -15.05 -7.27 -7.43
CA LEU A 88 -13.94 -7.91 -6.75
C LEU A 88 -12.69 -7.03 -6.72
N VAL A 89 -12.05 -6.97 -5.56
CA VAL A 89 -10.63 -6.62 -5.43
C VAL A 89 -9.84 -7.91 -5.22
N ASN A 90 -8.97 -8.25 -6.16
CA ASN A 90 -8.18 -9.48 -6.14
C ASN A 90 -6.69 -9.16 -6.13
N LEU A 91 -6.01 -9.58 -5.07
CA LEU A 91 -4.56 -9.52 -4.95
C LEU A 91 -4.03 -10.94 -4.98
N ASP A 92 -3.19 -11.25 -5.95
CA ASP A 92 -2.51 -12.53 -6.06
C ASP A 92 -1.01 -12.31 -6.14
N ASN A 93 -0.30 -12.70 -5.08
CA ASN A 93 1.13 -12.43 -4.92
C ASN A 93 1.45 -10.93 -5.15
N ALA A 94 0.63 -10.04 -4.59
CA ALA A 94 0.63 -8.60 -4.86
C ALA A 94 0.45 -7.78 -3.59
N ASN A 95 0.82 -6.50 -3.66
CA ASN A 95 0.83 -5.64 -2.48
C ASN A 95 0.05 -4.35 -2.68
N ILE A 96 -0.70 -3.96 -1.65
CA ILE A 96 -1.17 -2.58 -1.44
C ILE A 96 -0.46 -2.07 -0.17
N LYS A 97 0.38 -1.06 -0.29
CA LYS A 97 1.18 -0.60 0.84
C LYS A 97 1.35 0.90 0.91
N ASN A 98 1.34 1.41 2.14
CA ASN A 98 1.72 2.78 2.44
C ASN A 98 2.85 2.75 3.49
N THR A 99 4.00 3.36 3.18
CA THR A 99 5.22 3.14 3.96
C THR A 99 5.90 4.46 4.31
N LEU A 100 6.21 4.66 5.61
CA LEU A 100 7.19 5.62 6.06
C LEU A 100 8.56 4.93 6.06
N ARG A 101 9.42 5.30 5.11
CA ARG A 101 10.71 4.62 4.91
C ARG A 101 11.74 4.99 5.97
N PRO A 102 12.80 4.19 6.16
CA PRO A 102 13.88 4.51 7.08
C PRO A 102 14.45 5.91 6.81
N GLY A 103 14.62 6.71 7.86
CA GLY A 103 15.11 8.08 7.78
C GLY A 103 14.07 9.11 7.33
N ALA A 104 12.87 8.71 6.97
CA ALA A 104 11.75 9.63 6.76
C ALA A 104 11.08 10.01 8.10
N GLU A 105 10.52 11.21 8.16
CA GLU A 105 9.75 11.69 9.31
C GLU A 105 8.36 12.12 8.86
N GLY A 106 7.33 11.88 9.66
CA GLY A 106 5.97 12.36 9.41
C GLY A 106 4.88 11.34 9.67
N LYS A 107 3.69 11.61 9.12
CA LYS A 107 2.54 10.71 9.19
C LYS A 107 2.25 10.16 7.80
N ILE A 108 2.12 8.86 7.65
CA ILE A 108 1.61 8.28 6.39
C ILE A 108 0.08 8.30 6.36
N GLY A 109 -0.47 8.30 5.16
CA GLY A 109 -1.92 8.25 4.94
C GLY A 109 -2.50 6.87 5.15
N ASP A 110 -3.81 6.78 5.10
CA ASP A 110 -4.59 5.57 5.30
C ASP A 110 -4.67 4.72 4.02
N VAL A 111 -4.96 3.43 4.18
CA VAL A 111 -5.35 2.52 3.11
C VAL A 111 -6.83 2.20 3.30
N ASN A 112 -7.68 2.62 2.37
CA ASN A 112 -9.12 2.43 2.41
C ASN A 112 -9.55 1.58 1.21
N ILE A 113 -10.24 0.47 1.47
CA ILE A 113 -10.74 -0.43 0.43
C ILE A 113 -12.24 -0.63 0.65
N GLN A 114 -13.02 -0.31 -0.37
CA GLN A 114 -14.44 -0.63 -0.46
C GLN A 114 -14.66 -1.51 -1.68
N ALA A 115 -15.30 -2.66 -1.50
CA ALA A 115 -15.54 -3.62 -2.57
C ALA A 115 -16.81 -4.45 -2.30
N ASN A 116 -17.27 -5.19 -3.32
CA ASN A 116 -18.21 -6.27 -3.06
C ASN A 116 -17.47 -7.40 -2.35
N SER A 117 -16.31 -7.83 -2.88
CA SER A 117 -15.50 -8.88 -2.27
C SER A 117 -14.01 -8.51 -2.35
N LEU A 118 -13.23 -9.00 -1.38
CA LEU A 118 -11.77 -8.84 -1.35
C LEU A 118 -11.11 -10.22 -1.19
N ASN A 119 -10.19 -10.53 -2.09
CA ASN A 119 -9.38 -11.75 -2.05
C ASN A 119 -7.90 -11.42 -1.97
N LEU A 120 -7.22 -11.97 -0.99
CA LEU A 120 -5.76 -11.97 -0.85
C LEU A 120 -5.26 -13.39 -0.96
N SER A 121 -4.38 -13.67 -1.92
CA SER A 121 -3.82 -15.01 -2.14
C SER A 121 -2.32 -14.98 -2.38
N ASN A 122 -1.69 -16.14 -2.18
CA ASN A 122 -0.29 -16.40 -2.54
C ASN A 122 0.71 -15.38 -1.99
N GLY A 123 0.59 -15.04 -0.69
CA GLY A 123 1.50 -14.12 -0.02
C GLY A 123 1.22 -12.64 -0.28
N SER A 124 0.00 -12.30 -0.64
CA SER A 124 -0.42 -10.90 -0.85
C SER A 124 -0.47 -10.12 0.45
N LEU A 125 -0.16 -8.83 0.38
CA LEU A 125 -0.04 -7.96 1.55
C LEU A 125 -0.81 -6.65 1.37
N ILE A 126 -1.68 -6.33 2.33
CA ILE A 126 -2.17 -4.97 2.55
C ILE A 126 -1.51 -4.42 3.80
N SER A 127 -0.78 -3.30 3.70
CA SER A 127 -0.01 -2.80 4.84
C SER A 127 0.13 -1.30 4.95
N THR A 128 0.27 -0.86 6.21
CA THR A 128 0.85 0.44 6.56
C THR A 128 2.05 0.20 7.47
N ILE A 129 3.24 0.68 7.06
CA ILE A 129 4.51 0.36 7.74
C ILE A 129 5.24 1.65 8.11
N ILE A 130 5.62 1.75 9.38
CA ILE A 130 6.50 2.80 9.90
C ILE A 130 7.90 2.24 10.07
N ALA A 131 8.80 2.59 9.16
CA ALA A 131 10.23 2.27 9.28
C ALA A 131 11.09 3.51 9.61
N GLY A 132 10.49 4.70 9.54
CA GLY A 132 11.07 5.99 9.96
C GLY A 132 10.59 6.44 11.34
N THR A 133 10.47 7.76 11.51
CA THR A 133 9.98 8.38 12.75
C THR A 133 8.63 9.06 12.50
N GLY A 134 7.55 8.60 13.15
CA GLY A 134 6.24 9.22 12.95
C GLY A 134 5.06 8.36 13.30
N SER A 135 3.93 8.54 12.61
CA SER A 135 2.71 7.76 12.86
C SER A 135 2.20 7.06 11.62
N GLY A 136 1.71 5.84 11.81
CA GLY A 136 1.11 5.00 10.79
C GLY A 136 -0.27 5.46 10.37
N GLY A 137 -0.62 5.15 9.12
CA GLY A 137 -1.97 5.22 8.62
C GLY A 137 -2.80 4.01 9.07
N ASN A 138 -4.10 4.18 9.07
CA ASN A 138 -5.04 3.11 9.34
C ASN A 138 -5.29 2.26 8.09
N ILE A 139 -5.78 1.05 8.29
CA ILE A 139 -6.33 0.23 7.23
C ILE A 139 -7.83 0.07 7.49
N GLY A 140 -8.66 0.58 6.58
CA GLY A 140 -10.10 0.42 6.57
C GLY A 140 -10.53 -0.46 5.41
N ILE A 141 -11.21 -1.56 5.69
CA ILE A 141 -11.75 -2.47 4.69
C ILE A 141 -13.24 -2.63 4.92
N THR A 142 -14.02 -2.40 3.88
CA THR A 142 -15.47 -2.64 3.88
C THR A 142 -15.82 -3.48 2.67
N THR A 143 -16.42 -4.66 2.90
CA THR A 143 -16.97 -5.49 1.83
C THR A 143 -18.43 -5.80 2.08
N THR A 144 -19.24 -5.79 1.01
CA THR A 144 -20.66 -6.18 1.07
C THR A 144 -20.87 -7.68 0.92
N GLY A 145 -19.83 -8.43 0.63
CA GLY A 145 -19.75 -9.88 0.53
C GLY A 145 -18.54 -10.39 1.29
N ASP A 146 -17.73 -11.23 0.65
CA ASP A 146 -16.68 -12.00 1.30
C ASP A 146 -15.34 -11.26 1.38
N LEU A 147 -14.62 -11.46 2.48
CA LEU A 147 -13.20 -11.25 2.60
C LEU A 147 -12.50 -12.61 2.71
N SER A 148 -11.60 -12.92 1.79
CA SER A 148 -10.80 -14.15 1.81
C SER A 148 -9.31 -13.82 1.90
N ILE A 149 -8.62 -14.45 2.83
CA ILE A 149 -7.17 -14.34 3.00
C ILE A 149 -6.60 -15.75 3.05
N SER A 150 -5.81 -16.12 2.03
CA SER A 150 -5.33 -17.48 1.89
C SER A 150 -3.95 -17.54 1.22
N GLY A 151 -3.29 -18.69 1.39
CA GLY A 151 -2.07 -19.01 0.67
C GLY A 151 -0.81 -18.30 1.14
N THR A 152 0.28 -18.81 0.64
CA THR A 152 1.64 -18.38 0.95
C THR A 152 2.44 -18.23 -0.33
N ASN A 153 3.45 -17.37 -0.33
CA ASN A 153 4.46 -17.34 -1.36
C ASN A 153 5.80 -17.81 -0.78
N ASP A 154 6.43 -18.73 -1.47
CA ASP A 154 7.76 -19.21 -1.14
C ASP A 154 8.82 -18.22 -1.68
N LEU A 155 9.45 -17.48 -0.78
CA LEU A 155 10.51 -16.53 -1.09
C LEU A 155 11.91 -17.15 -1.04
N SER A 156 12.04 -18.47 -0.97
CA SER A 156 13.32 -19.19 -0.86
C SER A 156 14.33 -18.82 -1.96
N ARG A 157 13.85 -18.36 -3.11
CA ARG A 157 14.70 -17.94 -4.23
C ARG A 157 15.35 -16.56 -4.06
N LEU A 158 14.91 -15.77 -3.09
CA LEU A 158 15.55 -14.49 -2.74
C LEU A 158 16.66 -14.66 -1.71
N ASN A 159 17.23 -15.86 -1.56
CA ASN A 159 18.21 -16.23 -0.53
C ASN A 159 17.72 -16.05 0.93
N ASN A 160 16.44 -15.88 1.11
CA ASN A 160 15.80 -15.65 2.40
C ASN A 160 14.86 -16.79 2.71
N ASN A 161 15.18 -17.97 2.84
CA ASN A 161 14.38 -19.16 3.20
C ASN A 161 13.10 -18.83 4.05
N THR A 162 12.33 -17.83 3.62
CA THR A 162 11.15 -17.29 4.28
C THR A 162 9.93 -17.46 3.40
N THR A 163 8.82 -17.77 4.04
CA THR A 163 7.51 -17.84 3.41
C THR A 163 6.73 -16.58 3.73
N ALA A 164 6.22 -15.90 2.71
CA ALA A 164 5.30 -14.79 2.91
C ALA A 164 3.86 -15.31 3.02
N LEU A 165 3.20 -14.96 4.10
CA LEU A 165 1.78 -15.23 4.31
C LEU A 165 0.93 -14.10 3.68
N SER A 166 -0.21 -14.44 3.10
CA SER A 166 -1.22 -13.43 2.78
C SER A 166 -1.71 -12.78 4.08
N SER A 167 -1.69 -11.43 4.14
CA SER A 167 -1.94 -10.74 5.41
C SER A 167 -2.39 -9.29 5.24
N ILE A 168 -3.02 -8.77 6.31
CA ILE A 168 -3.33 -7.34 6.48
C ILE A 168 -2.63 -6.89 7.76
N ILE A 169 -1.71 -5.94 7.66
CA ILE A 169 -0.89 -5.53 8.81
C ILE A 169 -0.71 -4.01 8.93
N THR A 170 -0.66 -3.54 10.16
CA THR A 170 -0.06 -2.26 10.52
C THR A 170 1.17 -2.55 11.38
N ASP A 171 2.32 -1.99 11.02
CA ASP A 171 3.59 -2.36 11.64
C ASP A 171 4.45 -1.12 11.94
N THR A 172 5.18 -1.16 13.05
CA THR A 172 6.15 -0.14 13.42
C THR A 172 7.50 -0.79 13.66
N ARG A 173 8.44 -0.52 12.77
CA ARG A 173 9.85 -0.95 12.84
C ARG A 173 10.79 0.21 13.19
N GLY A 174 10.28 1.44 13.13
CA GLY A 174 10.98 2.67 13.50
C GLY A 174 10.46 3.22 14.83
N GLN A 175 10.37 4.55 14.92
CA GLN A 175 9.86 5.24 16.11
C GLN A 175 8.46 5.78 15.84
N GLY A 176 7.50 5.43 16.70
CA GLY A 176 6.14 5.95 16.62
C GLY A 176 5.07 4.88 16.81
N ASN A 177 3.86 5.22 16.40
CA ASN A 177 2.70 4.35 16.61
C ASN A 177 2.20 3.80 15.28
N ALA A 178 1.95 2.49 15.23
CA ALA A 178 1.22 1.87 14.14
C ALA A 178 -0.22 2.38 14.06
N GLY A 179 -0.85 2.25 12.90
CA GLY A 179 -2.26 2.56 12.72
C GLY A 179 -3.18 1.47 13.25
N LYS A 180 -4.48 1.67 13.05
CA LYS A 180 -5.55 0.73 13.40
C LYS A 180 -5.99 -0.03 12.16
N ILE A 181 -6.36 -1.32 12.32
CA ILE A 181 -7.07 -2.10 11.31
C ILE A 181 -8.56 -2.13 11.69
N SER A 182 -9.42 -1.80 10.75
CA SER A 182 -10.87 -1.92 10.87
C SER A 182 -11.40 -2.68 9.65
N ILE A 183 -12.08 -3.79 9.89
CA ILE A 183 -12.66 -4.64 8.86
C ILE A 183 -14.14 -4.79 9.14
N ASP A 184 -14.95 -4.45 8.12
CA ASP A 184 -16.40 -4.64 8.08
C ASP A 184 -16.71 -5.50 6.86
N THR A 185 -17.09 -6.74 7.09
CA THR A 185 -17.35 -7.74 6.06
C THR A 185 -18.53 -8.62 6.42
N GLN A 186 -19.25 -9.11 5.41
CA GLN A 186 -20.36 -10.02 5.64
C GLN A 186 -19.85 -11.41 6.05
N ASN A 187 -18.79 -11.88 5.42
CA ASN A 187 -18.17 -13.19 5.72
C ASN A 187 -16.63 -13.06 5.73
N LEU A 188 -15.97 -13.89 6.55
CA LEU A 188 -14.53 -13.97 6.70
C LEU A 188 -14.08 -15.42 6.64
#